data_11f3ed045f42125492c77fee090247d6
#
_entry.id   11f3ed045f42125492c77fee090247d6
#
_cell.length_a   1.000
_cell.length_b   1.000
_cell.length_c   1.000
_cell.angle_alpha   90.00
_cell.angle_beta   90.00
_cell.angle_gamma   90.00
#
_symmetry.space_group_name_H-M   'P 1'
#
loop_
_entity.id
_entity.type
_entity.pdbx_description
1 polymer ?
#
loop_
_entity_poly.entity_id
_entity_poly.type
_entity_poly.pdbx_seq_one_letter_code
_entity_poly.pdbx_strand_id
1 'polypeptide(L)'
;MIKNKLLVVLIILTSNSVLLESSNLVIKNAEIYDGIENNSYQGHILINDGVITKISKTSVPYADKVYDAKGKIITPGFIAPDTQLGIVEIGALNVTRDDEASIYNIGFSIHDAFNPNSVLIPWNRANGITSAITLPRNTSSPIGGLGSFFLLDSNLDISSEADIAMIGRFGGSGSSSRAETLALIDDMLSFASSLDKKDMSSDASIDEVIDDSSLASHMDFKLRDVKALYRLINGNLPLIIKTHRASDIIKLIELKNTYNLNLIIMGAQEASLVADEIVENNIPLIVNPINNIPNSFDELASNINMTPILEKAGATLMFNVSRSHNYHLIRQGAGVAVANGMSYGGAIKALTSNVAKTFNLNDRGSIKVGNMADIVVWEADPLEPSSMPEKVFINGVDTDLTTRSTRLRDRYIRDLEKPNTYRN
;
A
#
# COMPACT_ATOMS: atom_id res chain seq x y z
N MET A 1 61.01 52.65 13.70
CA MET A 1 59.63 53.00 13.24
C MET A 1 59.29 52.03 12.13
N ILE A 2 58.58 50.97 12.44
CA ILE A 2 58.11 49.96 11.47
C ILE A 2 56.58 50.10 11.41
N LYS A 3 56.08 50.55 10.24
CA LYS A 3 54.62 50.68 9.98
C LYS A 3 54.07 49.32 9.58
N ASN A 4 53.28 48.73 10.41
CA ASN A 4 52.46 47.57 10.08
C ASN A 4 51.29 48.01 9.18
N LYS A 5 51.26 47.50 7.93
CA LYS A 5 50.11 47.58 7.04
C LYS A 5 49.22 46.35 7.31
N LEU A 6 48.06 46.62 7.88
CA LEU A 6 47.00 45.63 8.05
C LEU A 6 46.31 45.40 6.71
N LEU A 7 46.45 44.21 6.13
CA LEU A 7 45.78 43.81 4.90
C LEU A 7 44.43 43.20 5.31
N VAL A 8 43.32 43.90 5.09
CA VAL A 8 41.98 43.38 5.25
C VAL A 8 41.59 42.62 3.98
N VAL A 9 41.54 41.28 4.08
CA VAL A 9 41.01 40.43 3.02
C VAL A 9 39.50 40.33 3.19
N LEU A 10 38.77 40.98 2.32
CA LEU A 10 37.32 40.88 2.22
C LEU A 10 36.95 39.60 1.50
N ILE A 11 36.57 38.54 2.23
CA ILE A 11 36.01 37.32 1.63
C ILE A 11 34.58 37.58 1.28
N ILE A 12 34.27 37.78 -0.02
CA ILE A 12 32.92 37.81 -0.53
C ILE A 12 32.43 36.36 -0.65
N LEU A 13 31.64 35.92 0.31
CA LEU A 13 30.87 34.68 0.21
C LEU A 13 29.74 34.92 -0.81
N THR A 14 29.97 34.52 -2.06
CA THR A 14 28.89 34.36 -3.02
C THR A 14 28.09 33.12 -2.61
N SER A 15 27.01 33.30 -1.88
CA SER A 15 25.99 32.28 -1.71
C SER A 15 25.37 32.01 -3.10
N ASN A 16 25.82 30.93 -3.74
CA ASN A 16 25.06 30.34 -4.83
C ASN A 16 23.76 29.79 -4.21
N SER A 17 22.74 30.62 -4.15
CA SER A 17 21.38 30.14 -4.06
C SER A 17 21.12 29.36 -5.35
N VAL A 18 21.17 28.04 -5.28
CA VAL A 18 20.55 27.17 -6.29
C VAL A 18 19.08 27.55 -6.23
N LEU A 19 18.64 28.37 -7.17
CA LEU A 19 17.23 28.54 -7.44
C LEU A 19 16.74 27.15 -7.86
N LEU A 20 16.04 26.43 -6.96
CA LEU A 20 15.22 25.32 -7.38
C LEU A 20 14.25 25.92 -8.42
N GLU A 21 14.46 25.62 -9.69
CA GLU A 21 13.50 25.92 -10.72
C GLU A 21 12.19 25.22 -10.34
N SER A 22 11.19 26.01 -9.97
CA SER A 22 9.83 25.51 -9.77
C SER A 22 9.42 24.77 -11.04
N SER A 23 9.24 23.44 -10.95
CA SER A 23 8.85 22.67 -12.12
C SER A 23 7.34 22.63 -12.19
N ASN A 24 6.75 23.41 -13.10
CA ASN A 24 5.33 23.34 -13.39
C ASN A 24 5.06 22.52 -14.67
N LEU A 25 4.08 21.64 -14.57
CA LEU A 25 3.65 20.76 -15.66
C LEU A 25 2.12 20.84 -15.78
N VAL A 26 1.62 21.02 -17.00
CA VAL A 26 0.21 20.78 -17.27
C VAL A 26 0.04 19.48 -18.07
N ILE A 27 -0.84 18.62 -17.58
CA ILE A 27 -1.38 17.49 -18.33
C ILE A 27 -2.72 17.96 -18.89
N LYS A 28 -2.82 18.08 -20.23
CA LYS A 28 -4.03 18.58 -20.89
C LYS A 28 -4.75 17.50 -21.70
N ASN A 29 -6.04 17.74 -21.99
CA ASN A 29 -6.89 16.90 -22.85
C ASN A 29 -6.95 15.44 -22.36
N ALA A 30 -7.21 15.26 -21.07
CA ALA A 30 -7.27 13.95 -20.44
C ALA A 30 -8.70 13.53 -20.13
N GLU A 31 -9.00 12.23 -20.24
CA GLU A 31 -10.15 11.60 -19.61
C GLU A 31 -9.75 11.17 -18.19
N ILE A 32 -10.29 11.80 -17.17
CA ILE A 32 -9.83 11.68 -15.79
C ILE A 32 -10.79 10.83 -14.97
N TYR A 33 -10.31 9.72 -14.45
CA TYR A 33 -10.90 9.01 -13.31
C TYR A 33 -10.14 9.47 -12.05
N ASP A 34 -10.73 10.34 -11.27
CA ASP A 34 -10.02 11.02 -10.18
C ASP A 34 -9.87 10.21 -8.88
N GLY A 35 -10.50 9.02 -8.80
CA GLY A 35 -10.53 8.20 -7.59
C GLY A 35 -11.54 8.72 -6.53
N ILE A 36 -12.36 9.72 -6.85
CA ILE A 36 -13.40 10.29 -5.97
C ILE A 36 -14.78 10.04 -6.55
N GLU A 37 -14.97 10.43 -7.80
CA GLU A 37 -16.24 10.27 -8.51
C GLU A 37 -16.36 8.88 -9.12
N ASN A 38 -17.59 8.46 -9.43
CA ASN A 38 -17.81 7.16 -10.09
C ASN A 38 -17.59 7.22 -11.60
N ASN A 39 -17.69 8.40 -12.19
CA ASN A 39 -17.57 8.62 -13.63
C ASN A 39 -16.35 9.46 -13.96
N SER A 40 -15.76 9.21 -15.14
CA SER A 40 -14.70 10.05 -15.68
C SER A 40 -15.24 11.41 -16.16
N TYR A 41 -14.33 12.34 -16.34
CA TYR A 41 -14.59 13.62 -16.99
C TYR A 41 -13.39 14.09 -17.81
N GLN A 42 -13.64 14.91 -18.84
CA GLN A 42 -12.57 15.55 -19.61
C GLN A 42 -11.99 16.72 -18.83
N GLY A 43 -10.66 16.86 -18.82
CA GLY A 43 -10.04 17.94 -18.06
C GLY A 43 -8.54 18.09 -18.28
N HIS A 44 -7.99 19.03 -17.51
CA HIS A 44 -6.58 19.41 -17.49
C HIS A 44 -6.11 19.48 -16.04
N ILE A 45 -4.89 19.06 -15.78
CA ILE A 45 -4.30 19.01 -14.43
C ILE A 45 -3.04 19.87 -14.45
N LEU A 46 -2.93 20.86 -13.55
CA LEU A 46 -1.72 21.64 -13.32
C LEU A 46 -1.02 21.11 -12.08
N ILE A 47 0.26 20.82 -12.23
CA ILE A 47 1.14 20.30 -11.20
C ILE A 47 2.25 21.31 -10.99
N ASN A 48 2.47 21.76 -9.75
CA ASN A 48 3.59 22.62 -9.35
C ASN A 48 4.35 21.92 -8.22
N ASP A 49 5.66 21.74 -8.39
CA ASP A 49 6.53 21.14 -7.39
C ASP A 49 5.99 19.80 -6.82
N GLY A 50 5.47 18.97 -7.72
CA GLY A 50 4.94 17.65 -7.35
C GLY A 50 3.51 17.62 -6.84
N VAL A 51 2.88 18.78 -6.58
CA VAL A 51 1.53 18.90 -6.03
C VAL A 51 0.53 19.32 -7.12
N ILE A 52 -0.66 18.73 -7.12
CA ILE A 52 -1.77 19.13 -7.97
C ILE A 52 -2.32 20.47 -7.47
N THR A 53 -2.12 21.55 -8.22
CA THR A 53 -2.52 22.89 -7.80
C THR A 53 -3.81 23.39 -8.46
N LYS A 54 -4.17 22.80 -9.62
CA LYS A 54 -5.42 23.15 -10.31
C LYS A 54 -5.92 22.00 -11.17
N ILE A 55 -7.24 21.81 -11.18
CA ILE A 55 -7.97 20.96 -12.12
C ILE A 55 -8.96 21.83 -12.86
N SER A 56 -8.96 21.77 -14.20
CA SER A 56 -9.83 22.58 -15.05
C SER A 56 -10.53 21.71 -16.08
N LYS A 57 -11.84 21.89 -16.24
CA LYS A 57 -12.65 21.19 -17.25
C LYS A 57 -12.80 21.97 -18.55
N THR A 58 -12.42 23.26 -18.58
CA THR A 58 -12.74 24.15 -19.70
C THR A 58 -11.53 24.83 -20.33
N SER A 59 -10.54 25.22 -19.54
CA SER A 59 -9.39 26.00 -20.03
C SER A 59 -8.08 25.28 -19.59
N VAL A 60 -7.11 25.23 -20.50
CA VAL A 60 -5.77 24.72 -20.21
C VAL A 60 -5.05 25.73 -19.32
N PRO A 61 -4.64 25.38 -18.10
CA PRO A 61 -3.79 26.24 -17.28
C PRO A 61 -2.44 26.45 -17.95
N TYR A 62 -1.81 27.61 -17.71
CA TYR A 62 -0.46 27.86 -18.17
C TYR A 62 0.56 27.06 -17.36
N ALA A 63 1.54 26.47 -18.03
CA ALA A 63 2.68 25.82 -17.44
C ALA A 63 3.87 25.85 -18.40
N ASP A 64 5.11 25.73 -17.87
CA ASP A 64 6.33 25.73 -18.67
C ASP A 64 6.48 24.42 -19.43
N LYS A 65 6.05 23.31 -18.80
CA LYS A 65 6.01 21.98 -19.43
C LYS A 65 4.57 21.58 -19.74
N VAL A 66 4.36 21.05 -20.94
CA VAL A 66 3.01 20.64 -21.39
C VAL A 66 3.09 19.20 -21.86
N TYR A 67 2.25 18.35 -21.27
CA TYR A 67 1.98 17.02 -21.77
C TYR A 67 0.54 16.95 -22.30
N ASP A 68 0.38 16.56 -23.58
CA ASP A 68 -0.94 16.40 -24.19
C ASP A 68 -1.36 14.93 -24.12
N ALA A 69 -2.32 14.62 -23.28
CA ALA A 69 -2.85 13.27 -23.12
C ALA A 69 -3.70 12.80 -24.32
N LYS A 70 -4.12 13.69 -25.22
CA LYS A 70 -4.87 13.38 -26.45
C LYS A 70 -6.11 12.53 -26.22
N GLY A 71 -6.83 12.76 -25.14
CA GLY A 71 -8.03 12.01 -24.76
C GLY A 71 -7.74 10.70 -24.01
N LYS A 72 -6.49 10.38 -23.71
CA LYS A 72 -6.14 9.17 -22.95
C LYS A 72 -6.67 9.20 -21.53
N ILE A 73 -6.91 8.01 -21.00
CA ILE A 73 -7.36 7.83 -19.63
C ILE A 73 -6.22 8.15 -18.67
N ILE A 74 -6.57 8.90 -17.63
CA ILE A 74 -5.69 9.20 -16.50
C ILE A 74 -6.35 8.71 -15.21
N THR A 75 -5.56 8.06 -14.37
CA THR A 75 -5.95 7.66 -13.01
C THR A 75 -4.94 8.18 -12.00
N PRO A 76 -5.30 8.25 -10.70
CA PRO A 76 -4.28 8.25 -9.66
C PRO A 76 -3.39 7.02 -9.81
N GLY A 77 -2.16 7.11 -9.33
CA GLY A 77 -1.29 5.93 -9.20
C GLY A 77 -1.95 4.87 -8.33
N PHE A 78 -1.88 3.62 -8.75
CA PHE A 78 -2.43 2.52 -7.97
C PHE A 78 -1.59 2.27 -6.71
N ILE A 79 -2.26 1.97 -5.60
CA ILE A 79 -1.67 1.66 -4.31
C ILE A 79 -1.95 0.19 -4.01
N ALA A 80 -0.93 -0.63 -3.94
CA ALA A 80 -1.09 -2.05 -3.61
C ALA A 80 -1.15 -2.22 -2.07
N PRO A 81 -2.28 -2.69 -1.48
CA PRO A 81 -2.48 -2.70 -0.03
C PRO A 81 -1.86 -3.90 0.70
N ASP A 82 -1.33 -4.87 -0.04
CA ASP A 82 -0.79 -6.13 0.48
C ASP A 82 0.34 -6.61 -0.42
N THR A 83 1.58 -6.28 -0.05
CA THR A 83 2.76 -6.64 -0.84
C THR A 83 3.92 -7.08 0.05
N GLN A 84 4.95 -7.64 -0.57
CA GLN A 84 6.29 -7.86 -0.02
C GLN A 84 7.35 -7.15 -0.89
N LEU A 85 6.95 -6.11 -1.65
CA LEU A 85 7.87 -5.33 -2.47
C LEU A 85 8.96 -4.72 -1.60
N GLY A 86 10.19 -4.80 -2.09
CA GLY A 86 11.36 -4.26 -1.42
C GLY A 86 11.94 -5.14 -0.30
N ILE A 87 11.20 -6.16 0.20
CA ILE A 87 11.67 -7.04 1.28
C ILE A 87 11.74 -8.52 0.87
N VAL A 88 11.22 -8.89 -0.28
CA VAL A 88 11.33 -10.24 -0.86
C VAL A 88 11.59 -10.14 -2.36
N GLU A 89 12.75 -10.67 -2.81
CA GLU A 89 13.08 -10.70 -4.24
C GLU A 89 12.61 -12.00 -4.91
N ILE A 90 12.91 -13.13 -4.29
CA ILE A 90 12.54 -14.46 -4.79
C ILE A 90 11.92 -15.26 -3.64
N GLY A 91 10.60 -15.43 -3.67
CA GLY A 91 9.86 -16.06 -2.58
C GLY A 91 10.32 -17.49 -2.23
N ALA A 92 10.94 -18.21 -3.17
CA ALA A 92 11.48 -19.56 -2.94
C ALA A 92 12.90 -19.59 -2.34
N LEU A 93 13.57 -18.44 -2.21
CA LEU A 93 14.94 -18.34 -1.70
C LEU A 93 14.99 -17.56 -0.40
N ASN A 94 15.17 -18.23 0.73
CA ASN A 94 15.19 -17.60 2.06
C ASN A 94 16.24 -16.49 2.18
N VAL A 95 17.39 -16.62 1.50
CA VAL A 95 18.45 -15.59 1.51
C VAL A 95 18.04 -14.26 0.88
N THR A 96 16.90 -14.20 0.19
CA THR A 96 16.34 -12.99 -0.43
C THR A 96 15.08 -12.50 0.28
N ARG A 97 14.85 -12.92 1.51
CA ARG A 97 13.63 -12.67 2.29
C ARG A 97 13.99 -11.98 3.59
N ASP A 98 13.40 -10.80 3.79
CA ASP A 98 13.52 -9.98 5.00
C ASP A 98 12.15 -9.75 5.66
N ASP A 99 11.18 -10.63 5.37
CA ASP A 99 9.79 -10.53 5.81
C ASP A 99 9.46 -11.38 7.04
N GLU A 100 10.45 -12.03 7.64
CA GLU A 100 10.31 -12.90 8.81
C GLU A 100 11.34 -12.54 9.87
N ALA A 101 10.97 -12.72 11.15
CA ALA A 101 11.89 -12.59 12.27
C ALA A 101 11.87 -13.87 13.12
N SER A 102 13.00 -14.20 13.74
CA SER A 102 13.15 -15.38 14.59
C SER A 102 12.99 -15.06 16.08
N ILE A 103 13.30 -13.82 16.49
CA ILE A 103 13.34 -13.41 17.90
C ILE A 103 12.19 -12.44 18.21
N TYR A 104 11.94 -11.50 17.30
CA TYR A 104 10.87 -10.51 17.44
C TYR A 104 9.56 -11.05 16.90
N ASN A 105 8.45 -10.66 17.51
CA ASN A 105 7.14 -11.19 17.18
C ASN A 105 6.15 -10.05 16.86
N ILE A 106 5.45 -9.53 17.86
CA ILE A 106 4.36 -8.56 17.68
C ILE A 106 4.90 -7.24 17.18
N GLY A 107 5.99 -6.74 17.78
CA GLY A 107 6.64 -5.48 17.44
C GLY A 107 7.71 -5.57 16.34
N PHE A 108 7.74 -6.65 15.55
CA PHE A 108 8.64 -6.79 14.41
C PHE A 108 8.26 -5.81 13.30
N SER A 109 9.11 -4.86 12.97
CA SER A 109 8.94 -3.90 11.88
C SER A 109 9.79 -4.28 10.67
N ILE A 110 9.18 -4.20 9.47
CA ILE A 110 9.89 -4.44 8.20
C ILE A 110 10.45 -3.17 7.56
N HIS A 111 10.19 -2.01 8.16
CA HIS A 111 10.51 -0.73 7.55
C HIS A 111 11.97 -0.61 7.12
N ASP A 112 12.91 -0.96 8.02
CA ASP A 112 14.34 -0.82 7.78
C ASP A 112 14.93 -1.87 6.80
N ALA A 113 14.12 -2.87 6.42
CA ALA A 113 14.52 -3.90 5.46
C ALA A 113 14.20 -3.54 4.00
N PHE A 114 13.48 -2.44 3.76
CA PHE A 114 13.05 -2.09 2.41
C PHE A 114 14.22 -1.73 1.50
N ASN A 115 14.32 -2.43 0.37
CA ASN A 115 15.29 -2.17 -0.68
C ASN A 115 14.64 -1.44 -1.86
N PRO A 116 14.87 -0.12 -2.05
CA PRO A 116 14.30 0.65 -3.17
C PRO A 116 14.84 0.21 -4.54
N ASN A 117 15.95 -0.53 -4.57
CA ASN A 117 16.55 -1.09 -5.79
C ASN A 117 16.05 -2.51 -6.11
N SER A 118 15.04 -3.02 -5.42
CA SER A 118 14.41 -4.31 -5.75
C SER A 118 14.03 -4.35 -7.23
N VAL A 119 14.37 -5.45 -7.91
CA VAL A 119 14.06 -5.64 -9.35
C VAL A 119 12.55 -5.74 -9.62
N LEU A 120 11.75 -5.97 -8.59
CA LEU A 120 10.30 -6.06 -8.67
C LEU A 120 9.63 -4.68 -8.71
N ILE A 121 10.25 -3.65 -8.14
CA ILE A 121 9.69 -2.29 -8.09
C ILE A 121 9.52 -1.71 -9.50
N PRO A 122 10.54 -1.64 -10.38
CA PRO A 122 10.36 -1.11 -11.73
C PRO A 122 9.30 -1.87 -12.54
N TRP A 123 9.16 -3.17 -12.32
CA TRP A 123 8.15 -3.97 -13.01
C TRP A 123 6.72 -3.60 -12.60
N ASN A 124 6.46 -3.47 -11.29
CA ASN A 124 5.15 -3.08 -10.78
C ASN A 124 4.83 -1.61 -11.11
N ARG A 125 5.81 -0.71 -11.00
CA ARG A 125 5.68 0.70 -11.38
C ARG A 125 5.33 0.87 -12.86
N ALA A 126 6.02 0.18 -13.77
CA ALA A 126 5.73 0.20 -15.20
C ALA A 126 4.34 -0.36 -15.55
N ASN A 127 3.65 -0.93 -14.60
CA ASN A 127 2.27 -1.38 -14.69
C ASN A 127 1.27 -0.52 -13.88
N GLY A 128 1.70 0.67 -13.43
CA GLY A 128 0.83 1.69 -12.83
C GLY A 128 0.76 1.68 -11.30
N ILE A 129 1.52 0.83 -10.58
CA ILE A 129 1.60 0.90 -9.13
C ILE A 129 2.66 1.94 -8.74
N THR A 130 2.25 3.01 -8.08
CA THR A 130 3.14 4.11 -7.64
C THR A 130 3.60 3.96 -6.20
N SER A 131 2.83 3.22 -5.39
CA SER A 131 3.14 2.99 -3.99
C SER A 131 2.57 1.67 -3.48
N ALA A 132 3.07 1.20 -2.36
CA ALA A 132 2.69 -0.07 -1.78
C ALA A 132 2.67 -0.04 -0.25
N ILE A 133 1.75 -0.80 0.33
CA ILE A 133 1.81 -1.23 1.72
C ILE A 133 2.58 -2.56 1.71
N THR A 134 3.76 -2.55 2.28
CA THR A 134 4.58 -3.75 2.42
C THR A 134 4.36 -4.34 3.81
N LEU A 135 4.02 -5.62 3.84
CA LEU A 135 3.64 -6.34 5.06
C LEU A 135 4.62 -7.48 5.33
N PRO A 136 4.97 -7.76 6.59
CA PRO A 136 5.72 -8.94 6.95
C PRO A 136 4.89 -10.22 6.72
N ARG A 137 5.55 -11.37 6.74
CA ARG A 137 4.86 -12.64 6.84
C ARG A 137 4.27 -12.80 8.26
N ASN A 138 3.28 -13.67 8.37
CA ASN A 138 2.72 -14.02 9.68
C ASN A 138 3.84 -14.40 10.67
N THR A 139 3.78 -13.82 11.85
CA THR A 139 4.61 -14.18 12.99
C THR A 139 4.09 -15.47 13.66
N SER A 140 4.78 -15.97 14.68
CA SER A 140 4.28 -17.09 15.50
C SER A 140 3.04 -16.72 16.34
N SER A 141 2.87 -15.43 16.65
CA SER A 141 1.67 -14.89 17.31
C SER A 141 0.47 -14.77 16.35
N PRO A 142 -0.77 -14.93 16.82
CA PRO A 142 -1.95 -14.72 16.00
C PRO A 142 -2.09 -13.29 15.47
N ILE A 143 -1.59 -12.29 16.20
CA ILE A 143 -1.42 -10.89 15.76
C ILE A 143 0.02 -10.46 16.00
N GLY A 144 0.59 -9.72 15.07
CA GLY A 144 1.95 -9.19 15.18
C GLY A 144 2.66 -9.08 13.84
N GLY A 145 3.66 -8.23 13.83
CA GLY A 145 4.39 -7.77 12.66
C GLY A 145 3.80 -6.49 12.10
N LEU A 146 4.67 -5.50 11.89
CA LEU A 146 4.31 -4.14 11.49
C LEU A 146 4.68 -3.92 10.04
N GLY A 147 3.68 -3.53 9.24
CA GLY A 147 3.83 -3.15 7.85
C GLY A 147 3.99 -1.65 7.68
N SER A 148 4.58 -1.26 6.55
CA SER A 148 4.92 0.13 6.25
C SER A 148 4.48 0.51 4.83
N PHE A 149 4.25 1.81 4.63
CA PHE A 149 4.00 2.39 3.31
C PHE A 149 5.31 2.80 2.66
N PHE A 150 5.43 2.55 1.36
CA PHE A 150 6.57 2.95 0.54
C PHE A 150 6.13 3.52 -0.80
N LEU A 151 6.77 4.62 -1.19
CA LEU A 151 6.70 5.14 -2.53
C LEU A 151 7.64 4.33 -3.45
N LEU A 152 7.20 4.01 -4.66
CA LEU A 152 7.96 3.14 -5.57
C LEU A 152 8.77 3.94 -6.59
N ASP A 153 9.38 5.05 -6.17
CA ASP A 153 10.19 5.94 -7.01
C ASP A 153 11.63 5.44 -7.26
N SER A 154 12.07 4.43 -6.50
CA SER A 154 13.44 3.87 -6.52
C SER A 154 14.52 4.85 -6.05
N ASN A 155 14.18 5.86 -5.26
CA ASN A 155 15.15 6.73 -4.62
C ASN A 155 15.78 6.04 -3.41
N LEU A 156 17.07 6.26 -3.19
CA LEU A 156 17.76 5.77 -1.98
C LEU A 156 17.33 6.54 -0.73
N ASP A 157 16.90 7.79 -0.89
CA ASP A 157 16.20 8.55 0.13
C ASP A 157 14.72 8.14 0.07
N ILE A 158 14.36 7.15 0.90
CA ILE A 158 13.10 6.42 0.81
C ILE A 158 11.96 7.26 1.36
N SER A 159 11.02 7.64 0.52
CA SER A 159 9.73 8.21 0.94
C SER A 159 8.81 7.12 1.47
N SER A 160 8.56 7.13 2.79
CA SER A 160 7.85 6.05 3.49
C SER A 160 7.13 6.54 4.74
N GLU A 161 6.16 5.74 5.20
CA GLU A 161 5.58 5.83 6.55
C GLU A 161 5.77 4.50 7.26
N ALA A 162 6.48 4.53 8.39
CA ALA A 162 6.82 3.34 9.15
C ALA A 162 5.63 2.86 9.99
N ASP A 163 5.47 1.54 10.11
CA ASP A 163 4.59 0.88 11.07
C ASP A 163 3.15 1.41 11.03
N ILE A 164 2.57 1.42 9.82
CA ILE A 164 1.21 1.96 9.58
C ILE A 164 0.10 0.94 9.81
N ALA A 165 0.42 -0.34 9.96
CA ALA A 165 -0.54 -1.40 10.24
C ALA A 165 0.14 -2.59 10.94
N MET A 166 -0.61 -3.28 11.81
CA MET A 166 -0.24 -4.60 12.33
C MET A 166 -0.97 -5.68 11.55
N ILE A 167 -0.32 -6.82 11.29
CA ILE A 167 -0.98 -7.96 10.65
C ILE A 167 -1.40 -9.02 11.66
N GLY A 168 -2.36 -9.85 11.27
CA GLY A 168 -2.79 -11.00 12.03
C GLY A 168 -3.55 -12.00 11.18
N ARG A 169 -3.90 -13.12 11.79
CA ARG A 169 -4.70 -14.18 11.15
C ARG A 169 -5.68 -14.79 12.12
N PHE A 170 -6.85 -15.15 11.61
CA PHE A 170 -7.86 -15.88 12.35
C PHE A 170 -8.51 -16.93 11.45
N GLY A 171 -8.44 -18.20 11.86
CA GLY A 171 -8.88 -19.33 11.04
C GLY A 171 -7.82 -19.81 10.04
N GLY A 172 -8.22 -20.69 9.14
CA GLY A 172 -7.33 -21.33 8.17
C GLY A 172 -6.56 -22.52 8.73
N SER A 173 -5.59 -23.02 7.96
CA SER A 173 -4.76 -24.20 8.30
C SER A 173 -3.57 -23.86 9.22
N GLY A 174 -3.72 -22.94 10.12
CA GLY A 174 -2.68 -22.56 11.08
C GLY A 174 -2.84 -23.31 12.40
N SER A 175 -1.88 -23.88 12.89
CA SER A 175 -1.47 -24.63 14.06
C SER A 175 -2.39 -24.77 15.28
N SER A 176 -3.38 -23.90 15.56
CA SER A 176 -4.26 -24.02 16.72
C SER A 176 -5.75 -23.92 16.35
N SER A 177 -6.63 -24.31 17.29
CA SER A 177 -8.07 -24.17 17.10
C SER A 177 -8.49 -22.70 17.04
N ARG A 178 -9.62 -22.42 16.37
CA ARG A 178 -10.20 -21.07 16.37
C ARG A 178 -10.47 -20.54 17.78
N ALA A 179 -10.96 -21.42 18.66
CA ALA A 179 -11.24 -21.06 20.04
C ALA A 179 -9.98 -20.60 20.79
N GLU A 180 -8.88 -21.31 20.62
CA GLU A 180 -7.59 -20.96 21.20
C GLU A 180 -7.03 -19.67 20.58
N THR A 181 -7.05 -19.55 19.26
CA THR A 181 -6.59 -18.34 18.57
C THR A 181 -7.37 -17.11 19.02
N LEU A 182 -8.70 -17.22 19.14
CA LEU A 182 -9.55 -16.12 19.57
C LEU A 182 -9.25 -15.74 21.03
N ALA A 183 -9.10 -16.74 21.92
CA ALA A 183 -8.74 -16.49 23.31
C ALA A 183 -7.39 -15.80 23.45
N LEU A 184 -6.37 -16.24 22.68
CA LEU A 184 -5.07 -15.59 22.68
C LEU A 184 -5.14 -14.13 22.18
N ILE A 185 -5.91 -13.85 21.12
CA ILE A 185 -6.10 -12.47 20.65
C ILE A 185 -6.80 -11.64 21.73
N ASP A 186 -7.85 -12.18 22.37
CA ASP A 186 -8.59 -11.51 23.43
C ASP A 186 -7.69 -11.22 24.64
N ASP A 187 -6.91 -12.20 25.09
CA ASP A 187 -5.96 -12.04 26.20
C ASP A 187 -4.92 -10.93 25.90
N MET A 188 -4.37 -10.90 24.65
CA MET A 188 -3.40 -9.88 24.23
C MET A 188 -4.02 -8.48 24.18
N LEU A 189 -5.26 -8.37 23.69
CA LEU A 189 -5.98 -7.09 23.62
C LEU A 189 -6.41 -6.62 25.02
N SER A 190 -6.83 -7.56 25.90
CA SER A 190 -7.14 -7.29 27.31
C SER A 190 -5.90 -6.77 28.06
N PHE A 191 -4.77 -7.44 27.91
CA PHE A 191 -3.49 -6.95 28.45
C PHE A 191 -3.17 -5.54 27.96
N ALA A 192 -3.22 -5.32 26.63
CA ALA A 192 -2.95 -4.00 26.05
C ALA A 192 -3.90 -2.92 26.57
N SER A 193 -5.17 -3.26 26.82
CA SER A 193 -6.20 -2.35 27.36
C SER A 193 -5.97 -1.98 28.83
N SER A 194 -5.23 -2.79 29.57
CA SER A 194 -4.86 -2.50 30.94
C SER A 194 -3.71 -1.49 31.08
N LEU A 195 -2.98 -1.23 29.98
CA LEU A 195 -1.82 -0.33 29.97
C LEU A 195 -2.25 1.14 29.94
N ASP A 196 -1.57 1.96 30.73
CA ASP A 196 -1.77 3.40 30.77
C ASP A 196 -0.53 4.17 30.23
N LYS A 197 -0.63 5.52 30.24
CA LYS A 197 0.47 6.38 29.80
C LYS A 197 1.69 6.31 30.73
N LYS A 198 1.49 5.97 32.00
CA LYS A 198 2.56 5.86 32.99
C LYS A 198 3.38 4.62 32.70
N ASP A 199 2.73 3.50 32.38
CA ASP A 199 3.36 2.24 32.00
C ASP A 199 4.26 2.42 30.77
N MET A 200 3.85 3.29 29.86
CA MET A 200 4.57 3.60 28.62
C MET A 200 5.58 4.74 28.74
N SER A 201 5.84 5.26 29.94
CA SER A 201 6.68 6.47 30.17
C SER A 201 8.17 6.23 29.97
N SER A 202 8.65 5.02 30.18
CA SER A 202 10.05 4.62 30.02
C SER A 202 10.18 3.13 29.69
N ASP A 203 11.32 2.71 29.16
CA ASP A 203 11.58 1.30 28.91
C ASP A 203 11.58 0.49 30.23
N ALA A 204 12.07 1.08 31.34
CA ALA A 204 12.04 0.44 32.65
C ALA A 204 10.61 0.20 33.16
N SER A 205 9.69 1.15 32.93
CA SER A 205 8.27 0.97 33.30
C SER A 205 7.61 -0.14 32.47
N ILE A 206 7.96 -0.27 31.20
CA ILE A 206 7.47 -1.35 30.35
C ILE A 206 8.02 -2.70 30.79
N ASP A 207 9.31 -2.79 31.17
CA ASP A 207 9.92 -4.01 31.71
C ASP A 207 9.20 -4.44 33.01
N GLU A 208 8.89 -3.50 33.91
CA GLU A 208 8.11 -3.77 35.13
C GLU A 208 6.72 -4.37 34.80
N VAL A 209 6.00 -3.82 33.81
CA VAL A 209 4.71 -4.35 33.35
C VAL A 209 4.84 -5.74 32.75
N ILE A 210 5.92 -6.03 32.01
CA ILE A 210 6.17 -7.37 31.45
C ILE A 210 6.41 -8.39 32.58
N ASP A 211 7.23 -8.03 33.56
CA ASP A 211 7.58 -8.89 34.69
C ASP A 211 6.37 -9.18 35.60
N ASP A 212 5.49 -8.18 35.80
CA ASP A 212 4.27 -8.31 36.62
C ASP A 212 3.13 -9.07 35.90
N SER A 213 3.19 -9.21 34.57
CA SER A 213 2.17 -9.89 33.78
C SER A 213 2.52 -11.35 33.49
N SER A 214 1.69 -12.28 34.01
CA SER A 214 1.86 -13.71 33.70
C SER A 214 1.69 -14.01 32.20
N LEU A 215 0.80 -13.27 31.51
CA LEU A 215 0.62 -13.41 30.04
C LEU A 215 1.85 -12.93 29.28
N ALA A 216 2.33 -11.73 29.58
CA ALA A 216 3.48 -11.13 28.89
C ALA A 216 4.75 -11.99 29.09
N SER A 217 4.96 -12.49 30.30
CA SER A 217 6.06 -13.39 30.64
C SER A 217 5.92 -14.75 29.92
N HIS A 218 4.71 -15.35 29.88
CA HIS A 218 4.48 -16.63 29.20
C HIS A 218 4.64 -16.49 27.67
N MET A 219 4.20 -15.40 27.10
CA MET A 219 4.30 -15.09 25.65
C MET A 219 5.67 -14.54 25.26
N ASP A 220 6.59 -14.37 26.20
CA ASP A 220 7.94 -13.79 26.01
C ASP A 220 7.89 -12.40 25.33
N PHE A 221 6.98 -11.54 25.77
CA PHE A 221 6.86 -10.19 25.20
C PHE A 221 8.14 -9.37 25.41
N LYS A 222 8.48 -8.59 24.40
CA LYS A 222 9.58 -7.65 24.44
C LYS A 222 9.02 -6.21 24.48
N LEU A 223 9.86 -5.26 24.86
CA LEU A 223 9.51 -3.83 24.85
C LEU A 223 8.77 -3.38 23.60
N ARG A 224 9.23 -3.83 22.42
CA ARG A 224 8.61 -3.49 21.13
C ARG A 224 7.21 -4.07 20.99
N ASP A 225 6.96 -5.26 21.53
CA ASP A 225 5.66 -5.93 21.47
C ASP A 225 4.62 -5.16 22.29
N VAL A 226 4.98 -4.75 23.51
CA VAL A 226 4.12 -3.95 24.37
C VAL A 226 3.81 -2.58 23.74
N LYS A 227 4.83 -1.91 23.16
CA LYS A 227 4.65 -0.65 22.44
C LYS A 227 3.70 -0.79 21.25
N ALA A 228 3.81 -1.87 20.49
CA ALA A 228 2.94 -2.12 19.34
C ALA A 228 1.49 -2.43 19.77
N LEU A 229 1.30 -3.26 20.80
CA LEU A 229 -0.03 -3.55 21.37
C LEU A 229 -0.69 -2.30 21.96
N TYR A 230 0.06 -1.45 22.66
CA TYR A 230 -0.45 -0.20 23.17
C TYR A 230 -0.94 0.75 22.06
N ARG A 231 -0.18 0.87 20.95
CA ARG A 231 -0.61 1.65 19.77
C ARG A 231 -1.88 1.09 19.14
N LEU A 232 -2.03 -0.24 19.12
CA LEU A 232 -3.19 -0.92 18.57
C LEU A 232 -4.48 -0.53 19.31
N ILE A 233 -4.48 -0.61 20.64
CA ILE A 233 -5.64 -0.29 21.50
C ILE A 233 -5.99 1.21 21.48
N ASN A 234 -4.98 2.08 21.35
CA ASN A 234 -5.22 3.52 21.31
C ASN A 234 -5.64 4.03 19.92
N GLY A 235 -5.95 3.14 18.98
CA GLY A 235 -6.47 3.47 17.64
C GLY A 235 -5.46 4.08 16.68
N ASN A 236 -4.16 4.12 17.05
CA ASN A 236 -3.08 4.70 16.25
C ASN A 236 -2.43 3.68 15.30
N LEU A 237 -2.93 2.44 15.29
CA LEU A 237 -2.40 1.35 14.48
C LEU A 237 -3.56 0.47 13.97
N PRO A 238 -3.86 0.48 12.68
CA PRO A 238 -4.81 -0.46 12.08
C PRO A 238 -4.37 -1.92 12.26
N LEU A 239 -5.35 -2.81 12.52
CA LEU A 239 -5.14 -4.25 12.59
C LEU A 239 -5.71 -4.93 11.35
N ILE A 240 -4.84 -5.48 10.50
CA ILE A 240 -5.23 -6.27 9.33
C ILE A 240 -5.30 -7.73 9.75
N ILE A 241 -6.49 -8.33 9.79
CA ILE A 241 -6.63 -9.77 10.08
C ILE A 241 -7.04 -10.52 8.82
N LYS A 242 -6.22 -11.51 8.46
CA LYS A 242 -6.55 -12.45 7.39
C LYS A 242 -7.53 -13.49 7.90
N THR A 243 -8.72 -13.53 7.29
CA THR A 243 -9.77 -14.53 7.55
C THR A 243 -10.66 -14.65 6.32
N HIS A 244 -11.42 -15.75 6.19
CA HIS A 244 -12.27 -16.01 5.03
C HIS A 244 -13.71 -16.30 5.39
N ARG A 245 -13.97 -17.04 6.48
CA ARG A 245 -15.28 -17.55 6.88
C ARG A 245 -16.15 -16.45 7.47
N ALA A 246 -17.43 -16.41 7.10
CA ALA A 246 -18.40 -15.43 7.58
C ALA A 246 -18.55 -15.45 9.12
N SER A 247 -18.59 -16.64 9.76
CA SER A 247 -18.64 -16.74 11.21
C SER A 247 -17.41 -16.18 11.92
N ASP A 248 -16.23 -16.30 11.29
CA ASP A 248 -14.98 -15.75 11.83
C ASP A 248 -14.99 -14.21 11.72
N ILE A 249 -15.54 -13.68 10.62
CA ILE A 249 -15.73 -12.23 10.43
C ILE A 249 -16.62 -11.66 11.55
N ILE A 250 -17.74 -12.33 11.88
CA ILE A 250 -18.61 -11.90 12.98
C ILE A 250 -17.86 -11.86 14.32
N LYS A 251 -17.03 -12.88 14.61
CA LYS A 251 -16.22 -12.88 15.85
C LYS A 251 -15.19 -11.74 15.89
N LEU A 252 -14.61 -11.39 14.76
CA LEU A 252 -13.71 -10.23 14.69
C LEU A 252 -14.45 -8.90 14.84
N ILE A 253 -15.71 -8.80 14.39
CA ILE A 253 -16.58 -7.65 14.64
C ILE A 253 -16.87 -7.50 16.14
N GLU A 254 -17.17 -8.60 16.84
CA GLU A 254 -17.35 -8.60 18.30
C GLU A 254 -16.10 -8.06 19.02
N LEU A 255 -14.90 -8.57 18.67
CA LEU A 255 -13.62 -8.08 19.21
C LEU A 255 -13.37 -6.60 18.90
N LYS A 256 -13.61 -6.18 17.63
CA LYS A 256 -13.50 -4.79 17.23
C LYS A 256 -14.32 -3.88 18.11
N ASN A 257 -15.56 -4.27 18.38
CA ASN A 257 -16.49 -3.46 19.18
C ASN A 257 -16.12 -3.47 20.68
N THR A 258 -15.61 -4.60 21.21
CA THR A 258 -15.15 -4.71 22.59
C THR A 258 -13.95 -3.80 22.85
N TYR A 259 -12.97 -3.78 21.96
CA TYR A 259 -11.70 -3.09 22.16
C TYR A 259 -11.56 -1.81 21.33
N ASN A 260 -12.61 -1.38 20.62
CA ASN A 260 -12.61 -0.20 19.74
C ASN A 260 -11.45 -0.21 18.71
N LEU A 261 -11.21 -1.36 18.07
CA LEU A 261 -10.09 -1.52 17.14
C LEU A 261 -10.35 -0.83 15.79
N ASN A 262 -9.30 -0.35 15.15
CA ASN A 262 -9.30 -0.01 13.73
C ASN A 262 -9.03 -1.30 12.93
N LEU A 263 -10.08 -2.10 12.70
CA LEU A 263 -9.98 -3.42 12.08
C LEU A 263 -10.12 -3.34 10.56
N ILE A 264 -9.22 -4.01 9.84
CA ILE A 264 -9.28 -4.27 8.41
C ILE A 264 -9.31 -5.80 8.22
N ILE A 265 -10.22 -6.31 7.39
CA ILE A 265 -10.27 -7.76 7.11
C ILE A 265 -9.67 -8.02 5.73
N MET A 266 -8.74 -8.96 5.66
CA MET A 266 -8.08 -9.40 4.43
C MET A 266 -8.52 -10.83 4.07
N GLY A 267 -8.75 -11.07 2.77
CA GLY A 267 -9.23 -12.34 2.23
C GLY A 267 -10.75 -12.35 2.09
N ALA A 268 -11.47 -12.50 3.20
CA ALA A 268 -12.92 -12.28 3.32
C ALA A 268 -13.79 -12.97 2.24
N GLN A 269 -13.45 -14.20 1.84
CA GLN A 269 -14.13 -14.88 0.71
C GLN A 269 -15.62 -15.13 0.94
N GLU A 270 -16.07 -15.18 2.19
CA GLU A 270 -17.48 -15.31 2.56
C GLU A 270 -18.14 -14.00 3.01
N ALA A 271 -17.46 -12.85 2.81
CA ALA A 271 -17.95 -11.55 3.28
C ALA A 271 -19.32 -11.15 2.74
N SER A 272 -19.68 -11.62 1.53
CA SER A 272 -21.02 -11.37 0.96
C SER A 272 -22.18 -11.94 1.78
N LEU A 273 -21.92 -12.91 2.66
CA LEU A 273 -22.94 -13.47 3.57
C LEU A 273 -23.22 -12.59 4.80
N VAL A 274 -22.32 -11.66 5.10
CA VAL A 274 -22.35 -10.77 6.29
C VAL A 274 -22.04 -9.33 5.88
N ALA A 275 -22.53 -8.94 4.71
CA ALA A 275 -22.23 -7.64 4.11
C ALA A 275 -22.79 -6.48 4.96
N ASP A 276 -23.99 -6.64 5.50
CA ASP A 276 -24.64 -5.62 6.31
C ASP A 276 -23.86 -5.36 7.62
N GLU A 277 -23.44 -6.42 8.30
CA GLU A 277 -22.64 -6.33 9.54
C GLU A 277 -21.27 -5.67 9.30
N ILE A 278 -20.63 -5.96 8.15
CA ILE A 278 -19.37 -5.33 7.75
C ILE A 278 -19.56 -3.82 7.54
N VAL A 279 -20.62 -3.42 6.85
CA VAL A 279 -20.93 -2.01 6.54
C VAL A 279 -21.34 -1.25 7.80
N GLU A 280 -22.23 -1.80 8.63
CA GLU A 280 -22.68 -1.20 9.89
C GLU A 280 -21.52 -0.94 10.86
N ASN A 281 -20.49 -1.80 10.82
CA ASN A 281 -19.30 -1.67 11.65
C ASN A 281 -18.14 -0.94 10.95
N ASN A 282 -18.35 -0.39 9.74
CA ASN A 282 -17.34 0.36 8.97
C ASN A 282 -16.02 -0.39 8.80
N ILE A 283 -16.05 -1.66 8.41
CA ILE A 283 -14.85 -2.49 8.25
C ILE A 283 -14.38 -2.47 6.80
N PRO A 284 -13.20 -1.91 6.50
CA PRO A 284 -12.58 -2.01 5.19
C PRO A 284 -12.15 -3.45 4.88
N LEU A 285 -12.25 -3.85 3.61
CA LEU A 285 -11.89 -5.18 3.15
C LEU A 285 -10.76 -5.12 2.12
N ILE A 286 -9.75 -5.97 2.28
CA ILE A 286 -8.74 -6.26 1.27
C ILE A 286 -9.09 -7.62 0.65
N VAL A 287 -9.56 -7.63 -0.59
CA VAL A 287 -10.08 -8.84 -1.24
C VAL A 287 -9.41 -9.11 -2.58
N ASN A 288 -9.40 -10.37 -2.99
CA ASN A 288 -8.98 -10.77 -4.33
C ASN A 288 -10.20 -11.12 -5.19
N PRO A 289 -10.63 -10.26 -6.13
CA PRO A 289 -11.82 -10.50 -6.94
C PRO A 289 -11.74 -11.73 -7.86
N ILE A 290 -10.53 -12.24 -8.12
CA ILE A 290 -10.31 -13.42 -8.98
C ILE A 290 -10.60 -14.73 -8.24
N ASN A 291 -10.48 -14.73 -6.92
CA ASN A 291 -10.73 -15.92 -6.10
C ASN A 291 -12.24 -16.16 -5.97
N ASN A 292 -12.76 -17.04 -6.79
CA ASN A 292 -14.20 -17.34 -6.86
C ASN A 292 -14.52 -18.84 -6.71
N ILE A 293 -13.50 -19.64 -6.46
CA ILE A 293 -13.60 -21.10 -6.22
C ILE A 293 -13.00 -21.36 -4.84
N PRO A 294 -13.66 -22.17 -3.98
CA PRO A 294 -13.13 -22.51 -2.67
C PRO A 294 -11.78 -23.21 -2.76
N ASN A 295 -10.76 -22.67 -2.10
CA ASN A 295 -9.45 -23.32 -1.93
C ASN A 295 -9.37 -24.08 -0.61
N SER A 296 -10.31 -23.83 0.29
CA SER A 296 -10.37 -24.44 1.63
C SER A 296 -11.80 -24.50 2.14
N PHE A 297 -12.02 -25.24 3.26
CA PHE A 297 -13.33 -25.26 3.96
C PHE A 297 -13.73 -23.92 4.59
N ASP A 298 -12.84 -22.94 4.61
CA ASP A 298 -13.12 -21.58 5.10
C ASP A 298 -13.65 -20.65 4.01
N GLU A 299 -13.79 -21.14 2.77
CA GLU A 299 -14.11 -20.37 1.58
C GLU A 299 -15.28 -20.97 0.78
N LEU A 300 -16.14 -21.77 1.44
CA LEU A 300 -17.17 -22.56 0.73
C LEU A 300 -18.20 -21.69 -0.01
N ALA A 301 -18.44 -20.47 0.46
CA ALA A 301 -19.33 -19.51 -0.17
C ALA A 301 -18.60 -18.52 -1.10
N SER A 302 -17.37 -18.81 -1.50
CA SER A 302 -16.67 -18.01 -2.52
C SER A 302 -17.48 -17.90 -3.79
N ASN A 303 -17.66 -16.69 -4.31
CA ASN A 303 -18.37 -16.48 -5.56
C ASN A 303 -17.86 -15.23 -6.30
N ILE A 304 -18.01 -15.23 -7.63
CA ILE A 304 -17.53 -14.17 -8.52
C ILE A 304 -18.26 -12.84 -8.31
N ASN A 305 -19.48 -12.87 -7.74
CA ASN A 305 -20.31 -11.70 -7.50
C ASN A 305 -20.05 -11.07 -6.12
N MET A 306 -19.06 -11.52 -5.36
CA MET A 306 -18.76 -11.00 -4.02
C MET A 306 -18.55 -9.49 -4.03
N THR A 307 -17.71 -8.97 -4.94
CA THR A 307 -17.36 -7.55 -4.98
C THR A 307 -18.53 -6.64 -5.35
N PRO A 308 -19.37 -6.91 -6.37
CA PRO A 308 -20.55 -6.08 -6.62
C PRO A 308 -21.61 -6.17 -5.50
N ILE A 309 -21.74 -7.30 -4.81
CA ILE A 309 -22.65 -7.40 -3.66
C ILE A 309 -22.17 -6.48 -2.53
N LEU A 310 -20.89 -6.54 -2.20
CA LEU A 310 -20.28 -5.72 -1.15
C LEU A 310 -20.28 -4.23 -1.51
N GLU A 311 -19.98 -3.86 -2.77
CA GLU A 311 -20.08 -2.47 -3.23
C GLU A 311 -21.52 -1.94 -3.09
N LYS A 312 -22.50 -2.71 -3.53
CA LYS A 312 -23.93 -2.34 -3.41
C LYS A 312 -24.37 -2.16 -1.97
N ALA A 313 -23.84 -2.95 -1.04
CA ALA A 313 -24.07 -2.78 0.39
C ALA A 313 -23.38 -1.52 0.97
N GLY A 314 -22.40 -0.96 0.28
CA GLY A 314 -21.64 0.22 0.70
C GLY A 314 -20.30 -0.09 1.37
N ALA A 315 -19.78 -1.31 1.24
CA ALA A 315 -18.50 -1.70 1.82
C ALA A 315 -17.32 -0.96 1.18
N THR A 316 -16.31 -0.62 1.98
CA THR A 316 -15.03 -0.09 1.51
C THR A 316 -14.15 -1.24 1.05
N LEU A 317 -13.91 -1.34 -0.27
CA LEU A 317 -13.12 -2.41 -0.88
C LEU A 317 -11.74 -1.92 -1.29
N MET A 318 -10.74 -2.76 -1.10
CA MET A 318 -9.38 -2.64 -1.62
C MET A 318 -9.00 -3.97 -2.26
N PHE A 319 -8.19 -3.94 -3.32
CA PHE A 319 -7.86 -5.15 -4.07
C PHE A 319 -6.43 -5.59 -3.84
N ASN A 320 -6.24 -6.90 -3.60
CA ASN A 320 -4.94 -7.55 -3.58
C ASN A 320 -4.86 -8.71 -4.58
N VAL A 321 -3.70 -9.33 -4.66
CA VAL A 321 -3.47 -10.57 -5.41
C VAL A 321 -2.67 -11.56 -4.56
N SER A 322 -2.96 -12.85 -4.71
CA SER A 322 -2.27 -13.93 -4.00
C SER A 322 -0.91 -14.31 -4.65
N ARG A 323 -0.20 -13.35 -5.27
CA ARG A 323 1.01 -13.60 -6.06
C ARG A 323 2.15 -12.70 -5.63
N SER A 324 3.28 -13.28 -5.27
CA SER A 324 4.44 -12.61 -4.67
C SER A 324 5.29 -11.74 -5.61
N HIS A 325 4.99 -11.61 -6.89
CA HIS A 325 5.82 -10.83 -7.81
C HIS A 325 5.01 -9.88 -8.70
N ASN A 326 3.77 -10.21 -8.93
CA ASN A 326 2.91 -9.58 -9.93
C ASN A 326 1.79 -8.78 -9.27
N TYR A 327 2.14 -7.90 -8.32
CA TYR A 327 1.15 -7.09 -7.59
C TYR A 327 0.33 -6.17 -8.51
N HIS A 328 0.88 -5.80 -9.67
CA HIS A 328 0.16 -5.06 -10.71
C HIS A 328 -1.10 -5.79 -11.24
N LEU A 329 -1.22 -7.11 -11.01
CA LEU A 329 -2.42 -7.86 -11.38
C LEU A 329 -3.64 -7.50 -10.51
N ILE A 330 -3.51 -6.63 -9.49
CA ILE A 330 -4.66 -6.04 -8.80
C ILE A 330 -5.62 -5.38 -9.80
N ARG A 331 -5.12 -4.78 -10.89
CA ARG A 331 -5.96 -4.19 -11.95
C ARG A 331 -6.71 -5.23 -12.76
N GLN A 332 -6.16 -6.44 -12.96
CA GLN A 332 -6.90 -7.56 -13.54
C GLN A 332 -8.06 -8.00 -12.63
N GLY A 333 -7.80 -8.05 -11.32
CA GLY A 333 -8.85 -8.29 -10.33
C GLY A 333 -9.96 -7.26 -10.41
N ALA A 334 -9.58 -5.97 -10.53
CA ALA A 334 -10.53 -4.87 -10.71
C ALA A 334 -11.36 -5.02 -11.99
N GLY A 335 -10.74 -5.39 -13.11
CA GLY A 335 -11.43 -5.68 -14.37
C GLY A 335 -12.42 -6.84 -14.26
N VAL A 336 -12.04 -7.92 -13.55
CA VAL A 336 -12.95 -9.04 -13.24
C VAL A 336 -14.12 -8.58 -12.37
N ALA A 337 -13.90 -7.73 -11.37
CA ALA A 337 -14.97 -7.18 -10.55
C ALA A 337 -15.97 -6.35 -11.36
N VAL A 338 -15.47 -5.50 -12.27
CA VAL A 338 -16.32 -4.68 -13.18
C VAL A 338 -17.10 -5.58 -14.15
N ALA A 339 -16.46 -6.59 -14.73
CA ALA A 339 -17.12 -7.54 -15.63
C ALA A 339 -18.27 -8.33 -14.95
N ASN A 340 -18.23 -8.42 -13.61
CA ASN A 340 -19.26 -9.08 -12.82
C ASN A 340 -20.22 -8.11 -12.09
N GLY A 341 -20.22 -6.83 -12.48
CA GLY A 341 -21.25 -5.87 -12.08
C GLY A 341 -20.83 -4.84 -11.04
N MET A 342 -19.56 -4.77 -10.65
CA MET A 342 -19.03 -3.64 -9.88
C MET A 342 -18.95 -2.39 -10.75
N SER A 343 -19.15 -1.21 -10.17
CA SER A 343 -18.98 0.04 -10.91
C SER A 343 -17.51 0.27 -11.29
N TYR A 344 -17.26 0.86 -12.46
CA TYR A 344 -15.90 1.17 -12.90
C TYR A 344 -15.19 2.14 -11.95
N GLY A 345 -15.89 3.20 -11.55
CA GLY A 345 -15.34 4.14 -10.56
C GLY A 345 -15.08 3.50 -9.20
N GLY A 346 -15.94 2.57 -8.77
CA GLY A 346 -15.72 1.78 -7.55
C GLY A 346 -14.46 0.92 -7.63
N ALA A 347 -14.20 0.31 -8.79
CA ALA A 347 -12.98 -0.46 -9.03
C ALA A 347 -11.72 0.44 -8.99
N ILE A 348 -11.77 1.63 -9.60
CA ILE A 348 -10.66 2.60 -9.51
C ILE A 348 -10.45 3.05 -8.06
N LYS A 349 -11.52 3.34 -7.29
CA LYS A 349 -11.41 3.69 -5.85
C LYS A 349 -10.76 2.57 -5.05
N ALA A 350 -11.10 1.31 -5.34
CA ALA A 350 -10.51 0.16 -4.66
C ALA A 350 -9.00 -0.02 -4.91
N LEU A 351 -8.50 0.52 -6.01
CA LEU A 351 -7.07 0.55 -6.35
C LEU A 351 -6.34 1.82 -5.88
N THR A 352 -7.06 2.84 -5.38
CA THR A 352 -6.52 4.18 -5.15
C THR A 352 -6.99 4.79 -3.83
N SER A 353 -8.07 5.58 -3.86
CA SER A 353 -8.52 6.41 -2.73
C SER A 353 -9.00 5.59 -1.52
N ASN A 354 -9.59 4.41 -1.72
CA ASN A 354 -10.00 3.56 -0.61
C ASN A 354 -8.77 3.09 0.19
N VAL A 355 -7.68 2.71 -0.52
CA VAL A 355 -6.41 2.34 0.13
C VAL A 355 -5.86 3.54 0.89
N ALA A 356 -5.72 4.68 0.21
CA ALA A 356 -5.20 5.89 0.83
C ALA A 356 -5.98 6.29 2.09
N LYS A 357 -7.32 6.29 2.01
CA LYS A 357 -8.19 6.63 3.14
C LYS A 357 -8.05 5.63 4.31
N THR A 358 -8.00 4.34 3.99
CA THR A 358 -7.93 3.28 5.02
C THR A 358 -6.61 3.34 5.81
N PHE A 359 -5.51 3.69 5.14
CA PHE A 359 -4.19 3.79 5.77
C PHE A 359 -3.77 5.23 6.11
N ASN A 360 -4.72 6.19 6.09
CA ASN A 360 -4.50 7.61 6.42
C ASN A 360 -3.43 8.32 5.56
N LEU A 361 -3.24 7.89 4.32
CA LEU A 361 -2.35 8.54 3.35
C LEU A 361 -3.07 9.78 2.78
N ASN A 362 -3.06 10.88 3.52
CA ASN A 362 -3.97 12.02 3.31
C ASN A 362 -3.68 12.86 2.06
N ASP A 363 -2.49 12.73 1.50
CA ASP A 363 -1.97 13.55 0.40
C ASP A 363 -1.95 12.85 -0.96
N ARG A 364 -2.49 11.62 -1.07
CA ARG A 364 -2.41 10.81 -2.30
C ARG A 364 -3.63 9.91 -2.53
N GLY A 365 -3.59 9.06 -3.56
CA GLY A 365 -4.67 8.14 -3.91
C GLY A 365 -5.85 8.78 -4.64
N SER A 366 -5.82 10.10 -4.93
CA SER A 366 -6.83 10.77 -5.75
C SER A 366 -6.26 11.96 -6.50
N ILE A 367 -6.84 12.25 -7.68
CA ILE A 367 -6.54 13.46 -8.45
C ILE A 367 -7.38 14.60 -7.88
N LYS A 368 -6.82 15.28 -6.88
CA LYS A 368 -7.47 16.35 -6.13
C LYS A 368 -6.47 17.48 -5.90
N VAL A 369 -6.95 18.72 -5.92
CA VAL A 369 -6.12 19.90 -5.58
C VAL A 369 -5.59 19.75 -4.15
N GLY A 370 -4.29 19.92 -3.98
CA GLY A 370 -3.56 19.74 -2.73
C GLY A 370 -2.89 18.37 -2.58
N ASN A 371 -3.25 17.37 -3.39
CA ASN A 371 -2.61 16.07 -3.36
C ASN A 371 -1.32 16.03 -4.18
N MET A 372 -0.43 15.11 -3.80
CA MET A 372 0.74 14.74 -4.58
C MET A 372 0.32 14.20 -5.94
N ALA A 373 1.06 14.56 -6.97
CA ALA A 373 0.76 14.16 -8.33
C ALA A 373 1.33 12.76 -8.64
N ASP A 374 0.76 11.73 -7.98
CA ASP A 374 0.95 10.35 -8.35
C ASP A 374 -0.10 10.00 -9.41
N ILE A 375 0.30 10.05 -10.68
CA ILE A 375 -0.63 10.01 -11.81
C ILE A 375 -0.13 9.01 -12.85
N VAL A 376 -1.05 8.22 -13.40
CA VAL A 376 -0.77 7.30 -14.51
C VAL A 376 -1.57 7.71 -15.73
N VAL A 377 -0.89 7.86 -16.88
CA VAL A 377 -1.50 8.03 -18.19
C VAL A 377 -1.47 6.69 -18.91
N TRP A 378 -2.62 6.21 -19.35
CA TRP A 378 -2.79 4.88 -19.92
C TRP A 378 -2.91 4.92 -21.44
N GLU A 379 -2.29 3.95 -22.13
CA GLU A 379 -2.46 3.81 -23.58
C GLU A 379 -3.89 3.41 -23.98
N ALA A 380 -4.55 2.61 -23.11
CA ALA A 380 -5.93 2.13 -23.28
C ALA A 380 -6.58 1.96 -21.88
N ASP A 381 -7.56 1.08 -21.73
CA ASP A 381 -8.26 0.83 -20.47
C ASP A 381 -7.29 0.36 -19.37
N PRO A 382 -7.17 1.07 -18.24
CA PRO A 382 -6.29 0.71 -17.13
C PRO A 382 -6.59 -0.65 -16.49
N LEU A 383 -7.82 -1.15 -16.58
CA LEU A 383 -8.23 -2.42 -15.99
C LEU A 383 -7.94 -3.63 -16.90
N GLU A 384 -7.60 -3.39 -18.17
CA GLU A 384 -7.16 -4.42 -19.11
C GLU A 384 -5.67 -4.71 -18.95
N PRO A 385 -5.23 -5.94 -18.59
CA PRO A 385 -3.82 -6.27 -18.36
C PRO A 385 -2.90 -6.01 -19.54
N SER A 386 -3.43 -6.03 -20.79
CA SER A 386 -2.68 -5.72 -22.01
C SER A 386 -2.42 -4.23 -22.21
N SER A 387 -3.18 -3.35 -21.54
CA SER A 387 -2.94 -1.91 -21.56
C SER A 387 -1.75 -1.56 -20.71
N MET A 388 -0.84 -0.73 -21.22
CA MET A 388 0.35 -0.30 -20.50
C MET A 388 0.27 1.20 -20.20
N PRO A 389 0.87 1.65 -19.09
CA PRO A 389 1.10 3.06 -18.88
C PRO A 389 2.00 3.66 -19.96
N GLU A 390 1.60 4.80 -20.53
CA GLU A 390 2.48 5.63 -21.36
C GLU A 390 3.39 6.48 -20.48
N LYS A 391 2.83 6.99 -19.38
CA LYS A 391 3.54 7.79 -18.39
C LYS A 391 3.10 7.41 -16.98
N VAL A 392 4.06 7.41 -16.07
CA VAL A 392 3.82 7.29 -14.63
C VAL A 392 4.54 8.46 -13.95
N PHE A 393 3.77 9.31 -13.29
CA PHE A 393 4.29 10.38 -12.46
C PHE A 393 4.21 9.96 -11.00
N ILE A 394 5.30 10.14 -10.27
CA ILE A 394 5.36 9.97 -8.81
C ILE A 394 5.85 11.29 -8.23
N ASN A 395 5.09 11.88 -7.31
CA ASN A 395 5.33 13.23 -6.81
C ASN A 395 5.55 14.24 -7.96
N GLY A 396 4.79 14.10 -9.06
CA GLY A 396 4.89 14.96 -10.24
C GLY A 396 6.11 14.74 -11.13
N VAL A 397 6.99 13.81 -10.78
CA VAL A 397 8.18 13.47 -11.55
C VAL A 397 7.86 12.32 -12.51
N ASP A 398 8.15 12.51 -13.81
CA ASP A 398 8.04 11.46 -14.84
C ASP A 398 9.07 10.36 -14.56
N THR A 399 8.58 9.15 -14.32
CA THR A 399 9.43 8.03 -13.91
C THR A 399 9.90 7.18 -15.09
N ASP A 400 11.08 6.58 -14.99
CA ASP A 400 11.57 5.60 -15.96
C ASP A 400 10.75 4.30 -15.88
N LEU A 401 10.14 3.89 -16.98
CA LEU A 401 9.36 2.66 -17.12
C LEU A 401 10.22 1.47 -17.60
N THR A 402 11.53 1.63 -17.68
CA THR A 402 12.45 0.57 -18.07
C THR A 402 12.51 -0.52 -17.00
N THR A 403 12.25 -1.75 -17.39
CA THR A 403 12.28 -2.92 -16.50
C THR A 403 13.40 -3.88 -16.90
N ARG A 404 13.69 -4.88 -16.05
CA ARG A 404 14.60 -5.97 -16.42
C ARG A 404 14.11 -6.69 -17.70
N SER A 405 12.82 -6.89 -17.84
CA SER A 405 12.22 -7.57 -19.00
C SER A 405 12.39 -6.76 -20.28
N THR A 406 12.15 -5.44 -20.24
CA THR A 406 12.34 -4.57 -21.41
C THR A 406 13.81 -4.48 -21.81
N ARG A 407 14.76 -4.38 -20.86
CA ARG A 407 16.19 -4.41 -21.14
C ARG A 407 16.64 -5.73 -21.81
N LEU A 408 16.12 -6.85 -21.36
CA LEU A 408 16.41 -8.15 -21.98
C LEU A 408 15.83 -8.23 -23.38
N ARG A 409 14.54 -7.85 -23.55
CA ARG A 409 13.91 -7.76 -24.86
C ARG A 409 14.76 -6.96 -25.85
N ASP A 410 15.15 -5.73 -25.48
CA ASP A 410 15.88 -4.82 -26.37
C ASP A 410 17.28 -5.34 -26.70
N ARG A 411 17.93 -6.03 -25.75
CA ARG A 411 19.19 -6.74 -26.02
C ARG A 411 19.03 -7.78 -27.11
N TYR A 412 18.02 -8.65 -26.98
CA TYR A 412 17.83 -9.77 -27.93
C TYR A 412 17.25 -9.32 -29.26
N ILE A 413 16.34 -8.35 -29.33
CA ILE A 413 15.80 -7.80 -30.57
C ILE A 413 16.96 -7.18 -31.39
N ARG A 414 17.83 -6.39 -30.78
CA ARG A 414 18.99 -5.81 -31.45
C ARG A 414 19.89 -6.87 -32.11
N ASP A 415 20.00 -8.04 -31.49
CA ASP A 415 20.81 -9.14 -32.05
C ASP A 415 20.07 -9.89 -33.17
N LEU A 416 18.72 -9.92 -33.16
CA LEU A 416 17.89 -10.49 -34.24
C LEU A 416 17.95 -9.67 -35.54
N GLU A 417 18.19 -8.38 -35.48
CA GLU A 417 18.34 -7.50 -36.64
C GLU A 417 19.66 -7.71 -37.36
N LYS A 418 20.61 -8.48 -36.83
CA LYS A 418 21.85 -8.85 -37.48
C LYS A 418 21.62 -9.98 -38.49
N PRO A 419 22.03 -9.85 -39.77
CA PRO A 419 21.70 -10.76 -40.85
C PRO A 419 22.09 -12.24 -40.67
N ASN A 420 22.81 -12.62 -39.62
CA ASN A 420 23.35 -13.97 -39.42
C ASN A 420 23.17 -14.55 -38.00
N THR A 421 22.25 -14.03 -37.21
CA THR A 421 22.10 -14.42 -35.79
C THR A 421 21.67 -15.88 -35.58
N TYR A 422 21.19 -16.58 -36.60
CA TYR A 422 20.72 -17.98 -36.55
C TYR A 422 21.38 -18.89 -37.63
N ARG A 423 22.54 -18.52 -38.17
CA ARG A 423 23.22 -19.35 -39.14
C ARG A 423 24.53 -19.91 -38.56
N ASN A 424 24.39 -20.68 -37.48
CA ASN A 424 25.44 -21.63 -37.09
C ASN A 424 24.76 -22.86 -36.49
#